data_675e09ef5a15ad98257332a211f306c2
#
_entry.id   675e09ef5a15ad98257332a211f306c2
#
_cell.length_a   1.000
_cell.length_b   1.000
_cell.length_c   1.000
_cell.angle_alpha   90.00
_cell.angle_beta   90.00
_cell.angle_gamma   90.00
#
_symmetry.space_group_name_H-M   'P 1'
#
loop_
_entity.id
_entity.type
_entity.pdbx_description
1 polymer ?
#
loop_
_entity_poly.entity_id
_entity_poly.type
_entity_poly.pdbx_seq_one_letter_code
_entity_poly.pdbx_strand_id
1 'polypeptide(L)' 'MRGVLPPGATIGLHPHETNSEVIYILSGTGQVLCDGVYEPLGPGACHYCPKGHAHSLQNTGPLPLEFFAVVPEEP' A
#
# COMPACT_ATOMS: atom_id res chain seq x y z
N MET A 1 1.72 -5.18 -10.50
CA MET A 1 1.53 -6.42 -9.70
C MET A 1 0.19 -6.36 -9.00
N ARG A 2 -0.58 -7.43 -9.10
CA ARG A 2 -1.83 -7.55 -8.35
C ARG A 2 -1.59 -8.38 -7.09
N GLY A 3 -2.10 -7.91 -5.96
CA GLY A 3 -1.96 -8.60 -4.70
C GLY A 3 -3.27 -8.70 -3.95
N VAL A 4 -3.32 -9.64 -2.99
CA VAL A 4 -4.44 -9.81 -2.07
C VAL A 4 -3.88 -9.93 -0.67
N LEU A 5 -4.36 -9.10 0.23
CA LEU A 5 -3.96 -9.10 1.63
C LEU A 5 -5.13 -9.60 2.48
N PRO A 6 -5.00 -10.75 3.16
CA PRO A 6 -6.09 -11.27 4.00
C PRO A 6 -6.45 -10.31 5.14
N PRO A 7 -7.68 -10.42 5.71
CA PRO A 7 -8.05 -9.61 6.87
C PRO A 7 -7.05 -9.75 8.01
N GLY A 8 -6.67 -8.62 8.61
CA GLY A 8 -5.70 -8.56 9.69
C GLY A 8 -4.24 -8.68 9.28
N ALA A 9 -3.96 -8.94 8.01
CA ALA A 9 -2.59 -9.06 7.53
C ALA A 9 -1.97 -7.69 7.25
N THR A 10 -0.66 -7.64 7.33
CA THR A 10 0.13 -6.43 7.12
C THR A 10 1.35 -6.75 6.26
N ILE A 11 1.62 -5.92 5.27
CA ILE A 11 2.91 -5.92 4.61
C ILE A 11 3.83 -5.05 5.47
N GLY A 12 4.93 -5.63 5.94
CA GLY A 12 5.85 -4.94 6.85
C GLY A 12 6.37 -3.62 6.28
N LEU A 13 6.75 -2.72 7.18
CA LEU A 13 7.32 -1.44 6.79
C LEU A 13 8.60 -1.68 5.97
N HIS A 14 8.65 -1.12 4.77
CA HIS A 14 9.79 -1.28 3.88
C HIS A 14 10.10 0.02 3.15
N PRO A 15 11.39 0.36 3.02
CA PRO A 15 11.81 1.56 2.32
C PRO A 15 11.90 1.34 0.81
N HIS A 16 11.66 2.40 0.05
CA HIS A 16 11.91 2.44 -1.39
C HIS A 16 13.08 3.39 -1.65
N GLU A 17 14.29 2.82 -1.75
CA GLU A 17 15.51 3.62 -1.87
C GLU A 17 15.82 4.02 -3.31
N THR A 18 15.46 3.16 -4.28
CA THR A 18 15.78 3.38 -5.70
C THR A 18 14.54 3.45 -6.59
N ASN A 19 13.35 3.35 -6.00
CA ASN A 19 12.10 3.34 -6.75
C ASN A 19 11.01 4.04 -5.96
N SER A 20 9.89 4.27 -6.59
CA SER A 20 8.65 4.66 -5.95
C SER A 20 7.64 3.52 -6.05
N GLU A 21 6.50 3.66 -5.39
CA GLU A 21 5.42 2.69 -5.51
C GLU A 21 4.08 3.41 -5.55
N VAL A 22 3.21 2.97 -6.46
CA VAL A 22 1.82 3.42 -6.54
C VAL A 22 0.93 2.21 -6.26
N ILE A 23 0.04 2.33 -5.29
CA ILE A 23 -0.91 1.28 -4.91
C ILE A 23 -2.32 1.77 -5.19
N TYR A 24 -3.06 1.02 -6.00
CA TYR A 24 -4.47 1.28 -6.29
C TYR A 24 -5.33 0.18 -5.66
N ILE A 25 -6.32 0.58 -4.87
CA ILE A 25 -7.20 -0.37 -4.17
C ILE A 25 -8.36 -0.75 -5.10
N LEU A 26 -8.47 -2.06 -5.36
CA LEU A 26 -9.53 -2.61 -6.21
C LEU A 26 -10.77 -2.95 -5.39
N SER A 27 -10.60 -3.58 -4.22
CA SER A 27 -11.70 -3.94 -3.33
C SER A 27 -11.19 -4.12 -1.89
N GLY A 28 -12.11 -4.02 -0.94
CA GLY A 28 -11.78 -4.09 0.48
C GLY A 28 -11.40 -2.73 1.05
N THR A 29 -11.10 -2.72 2.35
CA THR A 29 -10.70 -1.50 3.07
C THR A 29 -9.46 -1.78 3.89
N GLY A 30 -8.65 -0.75 4.09
CA GLY A 30 -7.44 -0.87 4.88
C GLY A 30 -6.85 0.49 5.17
N GLN A 31 -5.57 0.49 5.48
CA GLN A 31 -4.82 1.73 5.69
C GLN A 31 -3.38 1.54 5.27
N VAL A 32 -2.70 2.63 5.04
CA VAL A 32 -1.26 2.65 4.80
C VAL A 32 -0.60 3.54 5.83
N LEU A 33 0.51 3.08 6.38
CA LEU A 33 1.40 3.88 7.21
C LEU A 33 2.51 4.39 6.30
N CYS A 34 2.65 5.71 6.21
CA CYS A 34 3.71 6.35 5.40
C CYS A 34 4.25 7.54 6.16
N ASP A 35 5.56 7.56 6.40
CA ASP A 35 6.24 8.63 7.14
C ASP A 35 5.60 8.91 8.52
N GLY A 36 5.19 7.86 9.22
CA GLY A 36 4.59 7.98 10.54
C GLY A 36 3.12 8.40 10.55
N VAL A 37 2.49 8.52 9.39
CA VAL A 37 1.09 8.94 9.25
C VAL A 37 0.26 7.80 8.67
N TYR A 38 -0.88 7.49 9.29
CA TYR A 38 -1.83 6.53 8.77
C TYR A 38 -2.83 7.21 7.86
N GLU A 39 -3.09 6.60 6.71
CA GLU A 39 -4.07 7.08 5.75
C GLU A 39 -5.05 5.95 5.43
N PRO A 40 -6.37 6.18 5.58
CA PRO A 40 -7.37 5.16 5.26
C PRO A 40 -7.46 4.94 3.75
N LEU A 41 -7.68 3.68 3.36
CA LEU A 41 -7.82 3.28 1.97
C LEU A 41 -9.11 2.51 1.78
N GLY A 42 -9.80 2.79 0.66
CA GLY A 42 -10.97 2.05 0.23
C GLY A 42 -10.95 1.86 -1.28
N PRO A 43 -11.97 1.22 -1.86
CA PRO A 43 -12.02 0.98 -3.31
C PRO A 43 -11.89 2.30 -4.09
N GLY A 44 -10.99 2.29 -5.08
CA GLY A 44 -10.70 3.48 -5.89
C GLY A 44 -9.64 4.41 -5.30
N ALA A 45 -9.19 4.17 -4.06
CA ALA A 45 -8.11 4.95 -3.47
C ALA A 45 -6.77 4.62 -4.13
N CYS A 46 -5.92 5.64 -4.24
CA CYS A 46 -4.58 5.51 -4.81
C CYS A 46 -3.58 6.08 -3.83
N HIS A 47 -2.57 5.28 -3.46
CA HIS A 47 -1.49 5.70 -2.58
C HIS A 47 -0.18 5.76 -3.36
N TYR A 48 0.56 6.84 -3.18
CA TYR A 48 1.88 7.03 -3.77
C TYR A 48 2.93 7.09 -2.67
N CYS A 49 3.94 6.21 -2.75
CA CYS A 49 5.11 6.24 -1.88
C CYS A 49 6.31 6.71 -2.70
N PRO A 50 6.80 7.93 -2.47
CA PRO A 50 7.93 8.46 -3.23
C PRO A 50 9.22 7.70 -2.93
N LYS A 51 10.17 7.79 -3.86
CA LYS A 51 11.53 7.30 -3.63
C LYS A 51 12.12 7.94 -2.37
N GLY A 52 12.78 7.11 -1.55
CA GLY A 52 13.38 7.55 -0.29
C GLY A 52 12.45 7.48 0.91
N HIS A 53 11.19 7.09 0.71
CA HIS A 53 10.20 6.96 1.78
C HIS A 53 9.93 5.48 2.09
N ALA A 54 9.35 5.23 3.25
CA ALA A 54 8.96 3.88 3.68
C ALA A 54 7.46 3.84 3.94
N HIS A 55 6.84 2.69 3.66
CA HIS A 55 5.42 2.51 3.92
C HIS A 55 5.08 1.08 4.34
N SER A 56 3.88 0.91 4.90
CA SER A 56 3.32 -0.39 5.27
C SER A 56 1.84 -0.41 4.94
N LEU A 57 1.41 -1.37 4.12
CA LEU A 57 0.00 -1.57 3.79
C LEU A 57 -0.63 -2.54 4.79
N GLN A 58 -1.78 -2.19 5.32
CA GLN A 58 -2.46 -2.96 6.36
C GLN A 58 -3.92 -3.16 5.99
N ASN A 59 -4.39 -4.41 6.11
CA ASN A 59 -5.81 -4.71 5.95
C ASN A 59 -6.49 -4.63 7.32
N THR A 60 -7.28 -3.60 7.54
CA THR A 60 -8.02 -3.36 8.78
C THR A 60 -9.50 -3.72 8.66
N GLY A 61 -9.93 -4.16 7.49
CA GLY A 61 -11.31 -4.51 7.23
C GLY A 61 -11.61 -5.99 7.42
N PRO A 62 -12.89 -6.40 7.29
CA PRO A 62 -13.32 -7.78 7.45
C PRO A 62 -13.18 -8.63 6.18
N LEU A 63 -12.85 -8.01 5.06
CA LEU A 63 -12.75 -8.67 3.75
C LEU A 63 -11.32 -8.62 3.23
N PRO A 64 -10.95 -9.50 2.28
CA PRO A 64 -9.65 -9.39 1.62
C PRO A 64 -9.46 -8.01 0.98
N LEU A 65 -8.25 -7.47 1.09
CA LEU A 65 -7.88 -6.20 0.45
C LEU A 65 -7.18 -6.53 -0.87
N GLU A 66 -7.85 -6.26 -1.97
CA GLU A 66 -7.28 -6.47 -3.30
C GLU A 66 -6.71 -5.16 -3.84
N PHE A 67 -5.51 -5.22 -4.36
CA PHE A 67 -4.82 -4.03 -4.85
C PHE A 67 -3.98 -4.34 -6.07
N PHE A 68 -3.65 -3.28 -6.80
CA PHE A 68 -2.71 -3.30 -7.91
C PHE A 68 -1.59 -2.33 -7.60
N ALA A 69 -0.35 -2.81 -7.67
CA ALA A 69 0.82 -2.00 -7.36
C ALA A 69 1.76 -1.90 -8.55
N VAL A 70 2.31 -0.72 -8.77
CA VAL A 70 3.33 -0.44 -9.77
C VAL A 70 4.54 0.15 -9.07
N VAL A 71 5.72 -0.39 -9.36
CA VAL A 71 6.97 0.01 -8.72
C VAL A 71 7.96 0.48 -9.79
N PRO A 72 7.84 1.73 -10.28
CA PRO A 72 8.77 2.25 -11.27
C PRO A 72 10.15 2.50 -10.66
N GLU A 73 11.20 2.13 -11.38
CA GLU A 73 12.56 2.46 -10.99
C GLU A 73 12.85 3.94 -11.25
N GLU A 74 13.52 4.57 -10.30
CA GLU A 74 13.93 5.96 -10.39
C GLU A 74 15.42 6.05 -10.06
N PRO A 75 16.30 5.94 -11.09
CA PRO A 75 17.74 5.99 -10.89
C PRO A 75 18.21 7.29 -10.26
#